data_a68f653740c2a71859479c163f111914
#
_entry.id   a68f653740c2a71859479c163f111914
#
_cell.length_a   1.000
_cell.length_b   1.000
_cell.length_c   1.000
_cell.angle_alpha   90.00
_cell.angle_beta   90.00
_cell.angle_gamma   90.00
#
_symmetry.space_group_name_H-M   'P 1'
#
loop_
_entity.id
_entity.type
_entity.pdbx_description
1 polymer ?
#
loop_
_entity_poly.entity_id
_entity_poly.type
_entity_poly.pdbx_seq_one_letter_code
_entity_poly.pdbx_strand_id
1 'polypeptide(L)'
;IHYVAPQVWIWRKGRVKKIKKFIDHILLLFDFEKKYFDEENIKNTFVGHPLIETKNNPKTLIEDLIPNHKKIISLFPGSRKSETLVLLPILISFIELMNKKHKDYFFYFHATEENKNSILNIIKQKNIENIDEKNSGSFNVYLKSKNKFR
;
A
#
# COMPACT_ATOMS: atom_id res chain seq x y z
N ILE A 1 -24.70 -3.86 17.15
CA ILE A 1 -23.22 -3.99 17.17
C ILE A 1 -22.68 -3.49 15.85
N HIS A 2 -21.61 -2.72 15.88
CA HIS A 2 -20.92 -2.22 14.69
C HIS A 2 -19.48 -2.73 14.68
N TYR A 3 -19.04 -3.27 13.54
CA TYR A 3 -17.67 -3.73 13.35
C TYR A 3 -16.90 -2.73 12.49
N VAL A 4 -15.70 -2.39 12.90
CA VAL A 4 -14.82 -1.35 12.35
C VAL A 4 -15.29 0.08 12.65
N ALA A 5 -14.53 0.75 13.50
CA ALA A 5 -14.80 2.14 13.88
C ALA A 5 -14.65 3.10 12.68
N PRO A 6 -15.57 4.04 12.50
CA PRO A 6 -15.32 5.15 11.60
C PRO A 6 -14.18 6.02 12.13
N GLN A 7 -13.37 6.57 11.22
CA GLN A 7 -12.21 7.41 11.57
C GLN A 7 -12.65 8.74 12.20
N VAL A 8 -12.92 8.71 13.51
CA VAL A 8 -13.42 9.88 14.26
C VAL A 8 -12.30 10.79 14.77
N TRP A 9 -11.07 10.32 14.81
CA TRP A 9 -9.90 11.01 15.36
C TRP A 9 -9.30 12.06 14.43
N ILE A 10 -9.54 11.96 13.11
CA ILE A 10 -8.91 12.86 12.12
C ILE A 10 -9.80 14.08 11.83
N TRP A 11 -11.07 13.88 11.49
CA TRP A 11 -11.83 14.93 10.83
C TRP A 11 -13.12 15.39 11.54
N ARG A 12 -13.69 14.63 12.46
CA ARG A 12 -15.04 14.93 12.99
C ARG A 12 -15.29 14.35 14.38
N LYS A 13 -14.72 14.94 15.42
CA LYS A 13 -15.01 14.56 16.82
C LYS A 13 -16.51 14.50 17.13
N GLY A 14 -17.32 15.37 16.57
CA GLY A 14 -18.80 15.35 16.74
C GLY A 14 -19.53 14.16 16.10
N ARG A 15 -18.86 13.33 15.28
CA ARG A 15 -19.45 12.11 14.73
C ARG A 15 -19.71 11.05 15.79
N VAL A 16 -18.86 10.96 16.81
CA VAL A 16 -19.01 9.99 17.89
C VAL A 16 -20.36 10.17 18.59
N LYS A 17 -20.74 11.43 18.89
CA LYS A 17 -22.06 11.75 19.48
C LYS A 17 -23.24 11.30 18.62
N LYS A 18 -23.11 11.40 17.29
CA LYS A 18 -24.16 10.91 16.39
C LYS A 18 -24.22 9.37 16.35
N ILE A 19 -23.07 8.73 16.37
CA ILE A 19 -22.96 7.27 16.37
C ILE A 19 -23.63 6.67 17.61
N LYS A 20 -23.47 7.29 18.76
CA LYS A 20 -24.09 6.87 20.04
C LYS A 20 -25.60 6.65 19.94
N LYS A 21 -26.30 7.36 19.05
CA LYS A 21 -27.74 7.23 18.87
C LYS A 21 -28.17 5.95 18.15
N PHE A 22 -27.24 5.30 17.45
CA PHE A 22 -27.55 4.18 16.56
C PHE A 22 -26.76 2.91 16.87
N ILE A 23 -25.72 3.00 17.72
CA ILE A 23 -24.81 1.91 17.98
C ILE A 23 -24.70 1.66 19.49
N ASP A 24 -25.08 0.46 19.91
CA ASP A 24 -24.99 0.04 21.33
C ASP A 24 -23.60 -0.46 21.68
N HIS A 25 -22.86 -1.03 20.73
CA HIS A 25 -21.54 -1.60 20.92
C HIS A 25 -20.72 -1.55 19.65
N ILE A 26 -19.45 -1.17 19.76
CA ILE A 26 -18.54 -1.09 18.64
C ILE A 26 -17.32 -2.00 18.84
N LEU A 27 -16.93 -2.74 17.78
CA LEU A 27 -15.73 -3.56 17.75
C LEU A 27 -14.63 -2.80 17.04
N LEU A 28 -13.52 -2.57 17.74
CA LEU A 28 -12.41 -1.73 17.33
C LEU A 28 -11.27 -2.56 16.74
N LEU A 29 -10.68 -2.08 15.65
CA LEU A 29 -9.50 -2.71 15.04
C LEU A 29 -8.18 -2.26 15.68
N PHE A 30 -8.16 -1.06 16.27
CA PHE A 30 -6.96 -0.47 16.86
C PHE A 30 -7.23 -0.05 18.30
N ASP A 31 -6.31 -0.36 19.21
CA ASP A 31 -6.45 -0.07 20.62
C ASP A 31 -6.55 1.45 20.90
N PHE A 32 -5.82 2.28 20.16
CA PHE A 32 -5.86 3.73 20.32
C PHE A 32 -7.22 4.36 20.05
N GLU A 33 -8.13 3.66 19.36
CA GLU A 33 -9.48 4.13 19.07
C GLU A 33 -10.36 4.16 20.32
N LYS A 34 -10.06 3.30 21.29
CA LYS A 34 -10.86 3.08 22.50
C LYS A 34 -11.17 4.36 23.24
N LYS A 35 -10.15 5.21 23.45
CA LYS A 35 -10.31 6.48 24.19
C LYS A 35 -11.41 7.40 23.63
N TYR A 36 -11.59 7.43 22.29
CA TYR A 36 -12.59 8.30 21.67
C TYR A 36 -14.02 7.84 21.89
N PHE A 37 -14.22 6.52 22.07
CA PHE A 37 -15.53 5.94 22.34
C PHE A 37 -15.82 5.90 23.84
N ASP A 38 -14.81 5.69 24.69
CA ASP A 38 -14.93 5.76 26.14
C ASP A 38 -15.31 7.19 26.61
N GLU A 39 -14.71 8.23 26.05
CA GLU A 39 -15.02 9.65 26.34
C GLU A 39 -16.51 9.98 26.10
N GLU A 40 -17.13 9.32 25.13
CA GLU A 40 -18.56 9.52 24.82
C GLU A 40 -19.47 8.43 25.43
N ASN A 41 -18.95 7.58 26.32
CA ASN A 41 -19.66 6.48 26.95
C ASN A 41 -20.34 5.54 25.93
N ILE A 42 -19.64 5.15 24.88
CA ILE A 42 -20.04 4.13 23.91
C ILE A 42 -19.31 2.82 24.28
N LYS A 43 -20.09 1.76 24.52
CA LYS A 43 -19.51 0.44 24.77
C LYS A 43 -18.66 0.00 23.60
N ASN A 44 -17.43 -0.40 23.86
CA ASN A 44 -16.51 -0.84 22.81
C ASN A 44 -15.64 -2.01 23.28
N THR A 45 -15.15 -2.77 22.32
CA THR A 45 -14.21 -3.87 22.55
C THR A 45 -13.14 -3.83 21.47
N PHE A 46 -11.88 -3.82 21.87
CA PHE A 46 -10.76 -4.00 20.95
C PHE A 46 -10.68 -5.48 20.56
N VAL A 47 -10.80 -5.77 19.27
CA VAL A 47 -10.77 -7.12 18.70
C VAL A 47 -9.55 -7.39 17.84
N GLY A 48 -8.76 -6.36 17.53
CA GLY A 48 -7.58 -6.48 16.67
C GLY A 48 -7.91 -6.47 15.18
N HIS A 49 -6.88 -6.33 14.36
CA HIS A 49 -7.02 -6.30 12.91
C HIS A 49 -6.89 -7.71 12.34
N PRO A 50 -7.85 -8.19 11.50
CA PRO A 50 -7.84 -9.57 10.97
C PRO A 50 -6.57 -9.95 10.22
N LEU A 51 -5.90 -8.99 9.59
CA LEU A 51 -4.63 -9.23 8.89
C LEU A 51 -3.50 -9.73 9.79
N ILE A 52 -3.56 -9.47 11.12
CA ILE A 52 -2.55 -9.94 12.07
C ILE A 52 -2.64 -11.46 12.26
N GLU A 53 -3.83 -12.01 12.13
CA GLU A 53 -4.08 -13.45 12.26
C GLU A 53 -3.73 -14.23 10.98
N THR A 54 -3.61 -13.52 9.86
CA THR A 54 -3.29 -14.15 8.59
C THR A 54 -1.82 -14.56 8.59
N LYS A 55 -1.55 -15.79 9.05
CA LYS A 55 -0.23 -16.45 9.00
C LYS A 55 0.15 -16.84 7.57
N ASN A 56 -0.09 -15.98 6.61
CA ASN A 56 0.49 -16.14 5.30
C ASN A 56 1.95 -15.72 5.40
N ASN A 57 2.82 -16.72 5.55
CA ASN A 57 4.21 -16.61 5.15
C ASN A 57 4.28 -17.00 3.65
N PRO A 58 3.99 -16.12 2.71
CA PRO A 58 4.50 -16.36 1.41
C PRO A 58 6.01 -16.23 1.60
N LYS A 59 6.77 -17.32 1.53
CA LYS A 59 8.16 -17.26 1.08
C LYS A 59 8.08 -16.44 -0.19
N THR A 60 8.43 -15.20 -0.06
CA THR A 60 8.11 -14.21 -1.06
C THR A 60 9.00 -14.53 -2.24
N LEU A 61 8.39 -14.91 -3.35
CA LEU A 61 8.99 -14.91 -4.69
C LEU A 61 9.85 -13.65 -4.99
N ILE A 62 9.76 -12.65 -4.15
CA ILE A 62 10.53 -11.41 -4.17
C ILE A 62 11.99 -11.68 -3.82
N GLU A 63 12.27 -12.51 -2.83
CA GLU A 63 13.65 -12.82 -2.41
C GLU A 63 14.44 -13.50 -3.54
N ASP A 64 13.78 -14.35 -4.32
CA ASP A 64 14.38 -15.02 -5.48
C ASP A 64 14.62 -14.10 -6.69
N LEU A 65 13.98 -12.93 -6.70
CA LEU A 65 14.02 -11.97 -7.80
C LEU A 65 15.01 -10.83 -7.58
N ILE A 66 15.37 -10.60 -6.31
CA ILE A 66 16.23 -9.48 -5.93
C ILE A 66 17.68 -9.98 -5.89
N PRO A 67 18.58 -9.36 -6.65
CA PRO A 67 19.99 -9.62 -6.49
C PRO A 67 20.40 -9.35 -5.03
N ASN A 68 21.07 -10.30 -4.39
CA ASN A 68 21.42 -10.33 -2.95
C ASN A 68 22.10 -9.07 -2.39
N HIS A 69 22.52 -8.14 -3.25
CA HIS A 69 23.27 -6.94 -2.86
C HIS A 69 22.50 -5.62 -3.14
N LYS A 70 21.22 -5.68 -3.60
CA LYS A 70 20.46 -4.47 -3.91
C LYS A 70 19.49 -4.08 -2.79
N LYS A 71 19.38 -2.76 -2.57
CA LYS A 71 18.37 -2.18 -1.69
C LYS A 71 17.04 -2.08 -2.43
N ILE A 72 15.95 -2.37 -1.75
CA ILE A 72 14.60 -2.37 -2.34
C ILE A 72 13.90 -1.07 -1.98
N ILE A 73 13.27 -0.45 -2.98
CA ILE A 73 12.32 0.64 -2.79
C ILE A 73 10.97 0.17 -3.30
N SER A 74 10.02 -0.05 -2.38
CA SER A 74 8.63 -0.37 -2.71
C SER A 74 7.85 0.89 -3.03
N LEU A 75 7.14 0.89 -4.15
CA LEU A 75 6.38 2.01 -4.67
C LEU A 75 4.90 1.65 -4.74
N PHE A 76 4.06 2.50 -4.17
CA PHE A 76 2.62 2.32 -4.08
C PHE A 76 1.91 3.42 -4.88
N PRO A 77 1.55 3.18 -6.14
CA PRO A 77 0.93 4.19 -7.00
C PRO A 77 -0.56 4.45 -6.68
N GLY A 78 -1.07 3.84 -5.62
CA GLY A 78 -2.47 3.88 -5.24
C GLY A 78 -3.27 2.70 -5.80
N SER A 79 -4.42 2.45 -5.20
CA SER A 79 -5.33 1.36 -5.57
C SER A 79 -6.40 1.80 -6.58
N ARG A 80 -6.72 3.10 -6.61
CA ARG A 80 -7.74 3.67 -7.50
C ARG A 80 -7.09 4.26 -8.74
N LYS A 81 -7.78 4.15 -9.88
CA LYS A 81 -7.31 4.70 -11.17
C LYS A 81 -6.97 6.19 -11.08
N SER A 82 -7.77 7.00 -10.37
CA SER A 82 -7.52 8.44 -10.18
C SER A 82 -6.24 8.71 -9.39
N GLU A 83 -5.94 7.91 -8.38
CA GLU A 83 -4.70 8.01 -7.59
C GLU A 83 -3.49 7.63 -8.46
N THR A 84 -3.60 6.50 -9.16
CA THR A 84 -2.54 5.98 -10.02
C THR A 84 -2.16 6.96 -11.13
N LEU A 85 -3.14 7.61 -11.78
CA LEU A 85 -2.87 8.57 -12.84
C LEU A 85 -2.05 9.78 -12.36
N VAL A 86 -2.22 10.20 -11.10
CA VAL A 86 -1.50 11.33 -10.53
C VAL A 86 -0.14 10.89 -9.96
N LEU A 87 -0.11 9.80 -9.20
CA LEU A 87 1.09 9.39 -8.48
C LEU A 87 2.13 8.71 -9.38
N LEU A 88 1.70 7.92 -10.36
CA LEU A 88 2.61 7.12 -11.18
C LEU A 88 3.63 7.97 -11.96
N PRO A 89 3.28 9.09 -12.62
CA PRO A 89 4.27 9.95 -13.27
C PRO A 89 5.32 10.49 -12.30
N ILE A 90 4.91 10.83 -11.07
CA ILE A 90 5.80 11.33 -10.02
C ILE A 90 6.77 10.22 -9.58
N LEU A 91 6.26 9.02 -9.34
CA LEU A 91 7.07 7.87 -8.96
C LEU A 91 8.08 7.49 -10.06
N ILE A 92 7.69 7.58 -11.32
CA ILE A 92 8.60 7.36 -12.45
C ILE A 92 9.71 8.41 -12.50
N SER A 93 9.37 9.68 -12.34
CA SER A 93 10.39 10.75 -12.29
C SER A 93 11.35 10.57 -11.10
N PHE A 94 10.84 10.08 -9.97
CA PHE A 94 11.67 9.71 -8.83
C PHE A 94 12.65 8.57 -9.20
N ILE A 95 12.19 7.50 -9.88
CA ILE A 95 13.06 6.40 -10.33
C ILE A 95 14.15 6.90 -11.27
N GLU A 96 13.79 7.76 -12.25
CA GLU A 96 14.74 8.33 -13.19
C GLU A 96 15.83 9.14 -12.47
N LEU A 97 15.43 9.93 -11.47
CA LEU A 97 16.36 10.72 -10.66
C LEU A 97 17.28 9.82 -9.81
N MET A 98 16.71 8.80 -9.17
CA MET A 98 17.46 7.84 -8.37
C MET A 98 18.45 7.05 -9.21
N ASN A 99 18.07 6.60 -10.40
CA ASN A 99 18.93 5.84 -11.30
C ASN A 99 20.13 6.65 -11.84
N LYS A 100 20.02 7.99 -11.88
CA LYS A 100 21.16 8.86 -12.22
C LYS A 100 22.23 8.88 -11.14
N LYS A 101 21.82 8.82 -9.87
CA LYS A 101 22.71 8.99 -8.71
C LYS A 101 23.12 7.67 -8.06
N HIS A 102 22.25 6.67 -8.11
CA HIS A 102 22.39 5.41 -7.37
C HIS A 102 22.03 4.23 -8.27
N LYS A 103 22.90 3.22 -8.32
CA LYS A 103 22.71 2.03 -9.18
C LYS A 103 22.40 0.77 -8.37
N ASP A 104 22.40 0.85 -7.06
CA ASP A 104 22.26 -0.24 -6.12
C ASP A 104 20.82 -0.46 -5.62
N TYR A 105 19.84 0.26 -6.19
CA TYR A 105 18.45 0.14 -5.84
C TYR A 105 17.67 -0.71 -6.85
N PHE A 106 16.69 -1.43 -6.30
CA PHE A 106 15.68 -2.18 -7.03
C PHE A 106 14.31 -1.58 -6.72
N PHE A 107 13.55 -1.22 -7.75
CA PHE A 107 12.24 -0.60 -7.59
C PHE A 107 11.13 -1.63 -7.81
N TYR A 108 10.19 -1.67 -6.89
CA TYR A 108 9.12 -2.62 -6.88
C TYR A 108 7.77 -1.91 -6.79
N PHE A 109 6.93 -2.03 -7.83
CA PHE A 109 5.58 -1.49 -7.81
C PHE A 109 4.58 -2.50 -7.28
N HIS A 110 3.77 -2.07 -6.31
CA HIS A 110 2.55 -2.76 -5.93
C HIS A 110 1.41 -2.33 -6.84
N ALA A 111 0.82 -3.27 -7.56
CA ALA A 111 -0.29 -3.04 -8.46
C ALA A 111 -1.50 -3.89 -8.05
N THR A 112 -2.69 -3.37 -8.29
CA THR A 112 -3.94 -4.12 -8.28
C THR A 112 -4.27 -4.55 -9.70
N GLU A 113 -5.14 -5.55 -9.87
CA GLU A 113 -5.61 -5.96 -11.21
C GLU A 113 -6.20 -4.79 -12.00
N GLU A 114 -6.88 -3.86 -11.31
CA GLU A 114 -7.51 -2.70 -11.94
C GLU A 114 -6.50 -1.69 -12.50
N ASN A 115 -5.37 -1.48 -11.84
CA ASN A 115 -4.40 -0.46 -12.22
C ASN A 115 -3.18 -1.00 -12.96
N LYS A 116 -3.02 -2.32 -13.02
CA LYS A 116 -1.93 -3.03 -13.70
C LYS A 116 -1.65 -2.50 -15.11
N ASN A 117 -2.68 -2.53 -15.94
CA ASN A 117 -2.55 -2.13 -17.34
C ASN A 117 -2.17 -0.65 -17.49
N SER A 118 -2.69 0.20 -16.62
CA SER A 118 -2.35 1.63 -16.59
C SER A 118 -0.89 1.84 -16.25
N ILE A 119 -0.37 1.11 -15.25
CA ILE A 119 1.03 1.15 -14.85
C ILE A 119 1.93 0.70 -15.99
N LEU A 120 1.65 -0.46 -16.59
CA LEU A 120 2.42 -1.00 -17.70
C LEU A 120 2.46 -0.07 -18.92
N ASN A 121 1.33 0.51 -19.29
CA ASN A 121 1.25 1.43 -20.42
C ASN A 121 2.11 2.68 -20.21
N ILE A 122 2.04 3.29 -19.03
CA ILE A 122 2.84 4.50 -18.72
C ILE A 122 4.33 4.17 -18.67
N ILE A 123 4.71 3.03 -18.10
CA ILE A 123 6.11 2.58 -18.06
C ILE A 123 6.64 2.34 -19.49
N LYS A 124 5.85 1.69 -20.36
CA LYS A 124 6.21 1.47 -21.77
C LYS A 124 6.34 2.79 -22.54
N GLN A 125 5.41 3.74 -22.36
CA GLN A 125 5.48 5.06 -22.99
C GLN A 125 6.73 5.85 -22.61
N LYS A 126 7.23 5.65 -21.40
CA LYS A 126 8.45 6.30 -20.89
C LYS A 126 9.74 5.58 -21.27
N ASN A 127 9.68 4.53 -22.11
CA ASN A 127 10.83 3.71 -22.49
C ASN A 127 11.70 3.25 -21.31
N ILE A 128 11.06 2.95 -20.17
CA ILE A 128 11.77 2.39 -19.02
C ILE A 128 12.04 0.92 -19.34
N GLU A 129 13.27 0.62 -19.71
CA GLU A 129 13.71 -0.74 -20.06
C GLU A 129 13.89 -1.59 -18.79
N ASN A 130 13.80 -2.93 -18.96
CA ASN A 130 13.97 -3.95 -17.92
C ASN A 130 12.80 -4.05 -16.94
N ILE A 131 11.63 -4.39 -17.49
CA ILE A 131 10.44 -4.72 -16.72
C ILE A 131 10.30 -6.24 -16.70
N ASP A 132 10.32 -6.85 -15.53
CA ASP A 132 9.91 -8.23 -15.33
C ASP A 132 8.51 -8.28 -14.72
N GLU A 133 7.60 -9.02 -15.37
CA GLU A 133 6.25 -9.28 -14.88
C GLU A 133 6.18 -10.68 -14.28
N LYS A 134 5.85 -10.80 -12.99
CA LYS A 134 5.49 -12.09 -12.41
C LYS A 134 4.15 -12.01 -11.69
N ASN A 135 3.28 -12.96 -12.02
CA ASN A 135 1.98 -13.16 -11.37
C ASN A 135 2.17 -13.95 -10.07
N SER A 136 2.06 -13.30 -8.93
CA SER A 136 1.91 -13.94 -7.64
C SER A 136 0.77 -13.28 -6.88
N GLY A 137 -0.48 -13.69 -7.11
CA GLY A 137 -1.66 -13.29 -6.32
C GLY A 137 -1.92 -11.79 -6.13
N SER A 138 -0.91 -10.97 -6.04
CA SER A 138 -0.85 -9.51 -6.20
C SER A 138 0.11 -9.21 -7.34
N PHE A 139 -0.33 -8.38 -8.28
CA PHE A 139 0.45 -8.06 -9.48
C PHE A 139 1.61 -7.12 -9.13
N ASN A 140 2.80 -7.50 -9.54
CA ASN A 140 4.01 -6.77 -9.21
C ASN A 140 4.81 -6.47 -10.48
N VAL A 141 5.18 -5.22 -10.67
CA VAL A 141 6.02 -4.75 -11.77
C VAL A 141 7.39 -4.40 -11.21
N TYR A 142 8.42 -5.00 -11.76
CA TYR A 142 9.80 -4.76 -11.35
C TYR A 142 10.51 -3.88 -12.36
N LEU A 143 11.26 -2.91 -11.88
CA LEU A 143 12.14 -2.11 -12.72
C LEU A 143 13.59 -2.37 -12.33
N LYS A 144 14.33 -2.92 -13.27
CA LYS A 144 15.76 -3.19 -13.11
C LYS A 144 16.55 -1.97 -13.55
N SER A 145 17.46 -1.46 -12.73
CA SER A 145 18.42 -0.44 -13.16
C SER A 145 19.25 -0.95 -14.34
N LYS A 146 19.39 -0.13 -15.38
CA LYS A 146 20.30 -0.46 -16.51
C LYS A 146 21.71 -0.64 -15.98
N ASN A 147 22.18 -1.87 -15.88
CA ASN A 147 23.60 -2.17 -15.85
C ASN A 147 23.97 -2.78 -17.19
N LYS A 148 24.53 -2.00 -18.10
CA LYS A 148 25.45 -2.55 -19.08
C LYS A 148 26.73 -2.90 -18.31
N PHE A 149 26.91 -4.17 -17.99
CA PHE A 149 28.25 -4.67 -17.68
C PHE A 149 29.07 -4.53 -18.99
N ARG A 150 30.10 -3.71 -18.95
CA ARG A 150 31.29 -3.87 -19.77
C ARG A 150 32.30 -4.62 -18.98
#